data_1b55c3668f4955fdc8bfa10604794f81
#
_entry.id   1b55c3668f4955fdc8bfa10604794f81
#
_cell.length_a   1.000
_cell.length_b   1.000
_cell.length_c   1.000
_cell.angle_alpha   90.00
_cell.angle_beta   90.00
_cell.angle_gamma   90.00
#
_symmetry.space_group_name_H-M   'P 1'
#
loop_
_entity.id
_entity.type
_entity.pdbx_description
1 polymer ?
#
loop_
_entity_poly.entity_id
_entity_poly.type
_entity_poly.pdbx_seq_one_letter_code
_entity_poly.pdbx_strand_id
1 'polypeptide(L)'
;FNKAHEKGIKILLDLVPGHTSDQCEWFIESQKPEKNEFSNRYTWTDSVWEAPPQYKFVCGITNRDGNYLVNFFSSQPALNYGFAEITHPNWQLPPSHPDCQATVEAMKDVMRFWLDKGADGFRVDMADSLVKNEDGEKPETCKVWRNIRKMLDEEYPEAAIISEWSRPHTSIGAGFHSDF
;
A
#
# COMPACT_ATOMS: atom_id res chain seq x y z
N PHE A 1 10.46 20.10 -9.78
CA PHE A 1 9.68 20.91 -8.81
C PHE A 1 10.04 22.40 -8.91
N ASN A 2 11.32 22.82 -8.77
CA ASN A 2 11.73 24.23 -8.67
C ASN A 2 11.12 25.13 -9.76
N LYS A 3 11.18 24.72 -11.04
CA LYS A 3 10.60 25.51 -12.15
C LYS A 3 9.08 25.70 -12.07
N ALA A 4 8.36 24.78 -11.45
CA ALA A 4 6.93 24.91 -11.21
C ALA A 4 6.69 25.90 -10.05
N HIS A 5 7.45 25.77 -8.98
CA HIS A 5 7.36 26.66 -7.81
C HIS A 5 7.70 28.11 -8.15
N GLU A 6 8.70 28.36 -9.01
CA GLU A 6 9.01 29.70 -9.53
C GLU A 6 7.82 30.37 -10.23
N LYS A 7 6.87 29.57 -10.71
CA LYS A 7 5.63 30.02 -11.36
C LYS A 7 4.41 29.97 -10.43
N GLY A 8 4.60 29.66 -9.16
CA GLY A 8 3.50 29.48 -8.19
C GLY A 8 2.66 28.22 -8.38
N ILE A 9 3.18 27.23 -9.12
CA ILE A 9 2.48 25.97 -9.39
C ILE A 9 2.92 24.91 -8.38
N LYS A 10 1.95 24.31 -7.68
CA LYS A 10 2.15 23.18 -6.78
C LYS A 10 2.08 21.85 -7.54
N ILE A 11 2.90 20.87 -7.14
CA ILE A 11 3.01 19.57 -7.80
C ILE A 11 2.57 18.47 -6.84
N LEU A 12 1.49 17.78 -7.19
CA LEU A 12 1.11 16.52 -6.56
C LEU A 12 1.60 15.36 -7.44
N LEU A 13 2.24 14.39 -6.82
CA LEU A 13 2.65 13.14 -7.48
C LEU A 13 1.57 12.08 -7.34
N ASP A 14 1.49 11.18 -8.31
CA ASP A 14 0.65 9.99 -8.19
C ASP A 14 1.33 8.99 -7.27
N LEU A 15 0.68 8.65 -6.15
CA LEU A 15 1.12 7.63 -5.19
C LEU A 15 0.28 6.39 -5.39
N VAL A 16 0.92 5.27 -5.68
CA VAL A 16 0.28 3.96 -5.84
C VAL A 16 0.64 3.08 -4.63
N PRO A 17 -0.12 3.13 -3.53
CA PRO A 17 0.26 2.45 -2.30
C PRO A 17 -0.12 0.97 -2.26
N GLY A 18 -1.01 0.51 -3.14
CA GLY A 18 -1.59 -0.83 -3.08
C GLY A 18 -0.71 -1.92 -3.69
N HIS A 19 0.24 -1.59 -4.56
CA HIS A 19 1.10 -2.54 -5.26
C HIS A 19 2.38 -1.89 -5.77
N THR A 20 3.31 -2.71 -6.25
CA THR A 20 4.49 -2.24 -6.98
C THR A 20 4.56 -2.91 -8.35
N SER A 21 5.57 -2.56 -9.16
CA SER A 21 5.98 -3.39 -10.29
C SER A 21 6.54 -4.73 -9.79
N ASP A 22 6.37 -5.79 -10.58
CA ASP A 22 7.06 -7.08 -10.39
C ASP A 22 8.57 -6.99 -10.61
N GLN A 23 9.06 -5.86 -11.15
CA GLN A 23 10.49 -5.55 -11.29
C GLN A 23 11.02 -4.72 -10.11
N CYS A 24 10.19 -4.39 -9.13
CA CYS A 24 10.61 -3.71 -7.90
C CYS A 24 11.54 -4.61 -7.09
N GLU A 25 12.65 -4.06 -6.58
CA GLU A 25 13.62 -4.80 -5.78
C GLU A 25 12.97 -5.49 -4.57
N TRP A 26 12.03 -4.83 -3.90
CA TRP A 26 11.28 -5.42 -2.80
C TRP A 26 10.55 -6.72 -3.22
N PHE A 27 9.96 -6.72 -4.43
CA PHE A 27 9.27 -7.90 -4.92
C PHE A 27 10.24 -9.00 -5.33
N ILE A 28 11.34 -8.65 -6.01
CA ILE A 28 12.40 -9.60 -6.38
C ILE A 28 12.94 -10.31 -5.14
N GLU A 29 13.20 -9.56 -4.06
CA GLU A 29 13.65 -10.14 -2.79
C GLU A 29 12.57 -11.01 -2.13
N SER A 30 11.29 -10.62 -2.21
CA SER A 30 10.19 -11.39 -1.63
C SER A 30 9.94 -12.75 -2.30
N GLN A 31 10.41 -12.91 -3.55
CA GLN A 31 10.29 -14.16 -4.34
C GLN A 31 11.30 -15.23 -3.92
N LYS A 32 12.30 -14.90 -3.10
CA LYS A 32 13.32 -15.85 -2.66
C LYS A 32 12.73 -16.90 -1.72
N PRO A 33 13.16 -18.18 -1.82
CA PRO A 33 12.70 -19.22 -0.90
C PRO A 33 13.13 -18.96 0.54
N GLU A 34 14.30 -18.35 0.73
CA GLU A 34 14.82 -17.98 2.04
C GLU A 34 14.09 -16.76 2.60
N LYS A 35 13.62 -16.86 3.84
CA LYS A 35 12.96 -15.75 4.51
C LYS A 35 13.91 -14.56 4.68
N ASN A 36 13.42 -13.37 4.32
CA ASN A 36 14.11 -12.09 4.49
C ASN A 36 13.09 -11.00 4.89
N GLU A 37 13.53 -9.78 5.08
CA GLU A 37 12.69 -8.65 5.48
C GLU A 37 11.57 -8.29 4.49
N PHE A 38 11.69 -8.72 3.23
CA PHE A 38 10.68 -8.48 2.19
C PHE A 38 9.71 -9.65 2.01
N SER A 39 9.93 -10.79 2.66
CA SER A 39 9.14 -12.01 2.44
C SER A 39 7.63 -11.79 2.63
N ASN A 40 7.24 -10.98 3.59
CA ASN A 40 5.84 -10.64 3.89
C ASN A 40 5.49 -9.19 3.53
N ARG A 41 6.37 -8.48 2.79
CA ARG A 41 6.05 -7.15 2.22
C ARG A 41 4.93 -7.24 1.20
N TYR A 42 4.78 -8.39 0.57
CA TYR A 42 3.69 -8.74 -0.34
C TYR A 42 2.87 -9.88 0.25
N THR A 43 1.63 -10.01 -0.22
CA THR A 43 0.76 -11.11 0.23
C THR A 43 1.05 -12.35 -0.58
N TRP A 44 1.49 -13.41 0.11
CA TRP A 44 1.78 -14.73 -0.44
C TRP A 44 0.99 -15.81 0.27
N THR A 45 0.56 -16.84 -0.44
CA THR A 45 0.12 -18.11 0.19
C THR A 45 1.33 -18.92 0.64
N ASP A 46 1.11 -19.90 1.51
CA ASP A 46 2.19 -20.78 2.02
C ASP A 46 2.55 -21.91 1.06
N SER A 47 1.73 -22.15 0.03
CA SER A 47 1.97 -23.20 -0.94
C SER A 47 1.45 -22.82 -2.32
N VAL A 48 2.13 -23.27 -3.38
CA VAL A 48 1.69 -23.13 -4.78
C VAL A 48 0.36 -23.85 -5.06
N TRP A 49 -0.04 -24.80 -4.21
CA TRP A 49 -1.31 -25.52 -4.30
C TRP A 49 -2.48 -24.74 -3.65
N GLU A 50 -2.19 -23.66 -2.96
CA GLU A 50 -3.17 -22.83 -2.27
C GLU A 50 -3.47 -21.55 -3.06
N ALA A 51 -4.62 -21.49 -3.71
CA ALA A 51 -5.08 -20.31 -4.46
C ALA A 51 -6.61 -20.18 -4.27
N PRO A 52 -7.07 -19.69 -3.12
CA PRO A 52 -8.51 -19.51 -2.85
C PRO A 52 -9.18 -18.62 -3.92
N PRO A 53 -10.31 -19.05 -4.50
CA PRO A 53 -10.88 -18.41 -5.71
C PRO A 53 -11.43 -17.01 -5.49
N GLN A 54 -11.63 -16.57 -4.25
CA GLN A 54 -12.07 -15.22 -3.92
C GLN A 54 -10.99 -14.17 -4.10
N TYR A 55 -9.73 -14.58 -4.28
CA TYR A 55 -8.59 -13.69 -4.51
C TYR A 55 -7.98 -13.94 -5.90
N LYS A 56 -7.27 -12.94 -6.41
CA LYS A 56 -6.50 -13.07 -7.66
C LYS A 56 -5.05 -13.39 -7.32
N PHE A 57 -4.64 -14.63 -7.62
CA PHE A 57 -3.26 -15.07 -7.44
C PHE A 57 -2.54 -15.32 -8.77
N VAL A 58 -1.25 -15.09 -8.76
CA VAL A 58 -0.32 -15.58 -9.78
C VAL A 58 0.40 -16.78 -9.20
N CYS A 59 0.35 -17.91 -9.91
CA CYS A 59 0.74 -19.21 -9.39
C CYS A 59 1.98 -19.76 -10.13
N GLY A 60 2.90 -20.38 -9.39
CA GLY A 60 3.93 -21.27 -9.91
C GLY A 60 5.01 -20.65 -10.80
N ILE A 61 5.24 -19.33 -10.70
CA ILE A 61 6.24 -18.64 -11.55
C ILE A 61 7.50 -18.21 -10.80
N THR A 62 7.59 -18.51 -9.51
CA THR A 62 8.74 -18.13 -8.66
C THR A 62 9.37 -19.35 -8.01
N ASN A 63 10.59 -19.21 -7.47
CA ASN A 63 11.25 -20.27 -6.71
C ASN A 63 10.70 -20.43 -5.29
N ARG A 64 9.97 -19.42 -4.79
CA ARG A 64 9.28 -19.49 -3.51
C ARG A 64 8.08 -20.45 -3.63
N ASP A 65 7.91 -21.35 -2.67
CA ASP A 65 6.66 -22.09 -2.54
C ASP A 65 5.57 -21.13 -2.05
N GLY A 66 4.61 -20.87 -2.92
CA GLY A 66 3.53 -19.90 -2.68
C GLY A 66 3.08 -19.20 -3.95
N ASN A 67 1.92 -18.55 -3.85
CA ASN A 67 1.34 -17.74 -4.89
C ASN A 67 1.22 -16.30 -4.39
N TYR A 68 1.54 -15.31 -5.21
CA TYR A 68 1.39 -13.93 -4.80
C TYR A 68 0.06 -13.33 -5.25
N LEU A 69 -0.51 -12.54 -4.37
CA LEU A 69 -1.76 -11.82 -4.63
C LEU A 69 -1.50 -10.61 -5.52
N VAL A 70 -2.42 -10.33 -6.44
CA VAL A 70 -2.40 -9.14 -7.29
C VAL A 70 -3.70 -8.34 -7.15
N ASN A 71 -3.60 -7.01 -7.28
CA ASN A 71 -4.78 -6.17 -7.29
C ASN A 71 -5.46 -6.16 -8.66
N PHE A 72 -4.70 -5.95 -9.74
CA PHE A 72 -5.23 -5.81 -11.10
C PHE A 72 -4.54 -6.75 -12.08
N PHE A 73 -3.26 -6.54 -12.36
CA PHE A 73 -2.48 -7.27 -13.36
C PHE A 73 -1.41 -8.14 -12.70
N SER A 74 -0.98 -9.18 -13.41
CA SER A 74 0.06 -10.11 -12.92
C SER A 74 1.39 -9.43 -12.59
N SER A 75 1.69 -8.30 -13.25
CA SER A 75 2.88 -7.48 -13.02
C SER A 75 2.73 -6.48 -11.85
N GLN A 76 1.61 -6.53 -11.11
CA GLN A 76 1.29 -5.62 -10.00
C GLN A 76 1.06 -6.40 -8.69
N PRO A 77 2.12 -7.00 -8.11
CA PRO A 77 2.01 -7.71 -6.84
C PRO A 77 1.53 -6.81 -5.71
N ALA A 78 0.54 -7.28 -4.96
CA ALA A 78 -0.11 -6.52 -3.91
C ALA A 78 0.77 -6.42 -2.66
N LEU A 79 1.00 -5.19 -2.19
CA LEU A 79 1.64 -4.92 -0.90
C LEU A 79 0.75 -5.41 0.25
N ASN A 80 1.37 -5.90 1.31
CA ASN A 80 0.68 -6.52 2.43
C ASN A 80 0.46 -5.51 3.57
N TYR A 81 -0.73 -4.93 3.63
CA TYR A 81 -1.20 -4.13 4.76
C TYR A 81 -2.04 -4.94 5.76
N GLY A 82 -2.18 -6.25 5.51
CA GLY A 82 -2.93 -7.17 6.35
C GLY A 82 -4.38 -7.39 5.91
N PHE A 83 -5.05 -8.21 6.70
CA PHE A 83 -6.44 -8.61 6.53
C PHE A 83 -7.22 -8.25 7.80
N ALA A 84 -8.34 -7.55 7.66
CA ALA A 84 -9.20 -7.20 8.79
C ALA A 84 -9.88 -8.43 9.38
N GLU A 85 -10.34 -9.34 8.52
CA GLU A 85 -10.86 -10.66 8.89
C GLU A 85 -9.91 -11.74 8.40
N ILE A 86 -9.42 -12.58 9.32
CA ILE A 86 -8.52 -13.69 9.02
C ILE A 86 -9.34 -14.95 8.75
N THR A 87 -9.37 -15.39 7.49
CA THR A 87 -10.04 -16.60 7.05
C THR A 87 -9.06 -17.72 6.70
N HIS A 88 -7.79 -17.40 6.49
CA HIS A 88 -6.70 -18.32 6.17
C HIS A 88 -5.47 -17.99 7.06
N PRO A 89 -5.47 -18.47 8.32
CA PRO A 89 -4.48 -18.04 9.33
C PRO A 89 -3.03 -18.47 9.04
N ASN A 90 -2.84 -19.39 8.10
CA ASN A 90 -1.52 -19.84 7.67
C ASN A 90 -0.73 -18.78 6.84
N TRP A 91 -1.42 -17.89 6.12
CA TRP A 91 -0.76 -16.88 5.29
C TRP A 91 -1.36 -15.46 5.40
N GLN A 92 -2.56 -15.30 5.95
CA GLN A 92 -3.14 -13.98 6.21
C GLN A 92 -2.60 -13.41 7.52
N LEU A 93 -2.13 -12.18 7.49
CA LEU A 93 -1.64 -11.46 8.66
C LEU A 93 -2.62 -10.36 9.06
N PRO A 94 -2.85 -10.12 10.36
CA PRO A 94 -3.65 -8.98 10.80
C PRO A 94 -2.89 -7.67 10.52
N PRO A 95 -3.58 -6.53 10.37
CA PRO A 95 -2.93 -5.22 10.14
C PRO A 95 -1.92 -4.84 11.23
N SER A 96 -2.11 -5.33 12.46
CA SER A 96 -1.18 -5.10 13.58
C SER A 96 0.10 -5.94 13.55
N HIS A 97 0.22 -6.88 12.59
CA HIS A 97 1.43 -7.70 12.47
C HIS A 97 2.64 -6.82 12.13
N PRO A 98 3.83 -7.08 12.72
CA PRO A 98 5.04 -6.27 12.48
C PRO A 98 5.38 -6.10 10.99
N ASP A 99 5.21 -7.13 10.16
CA ASP A 99 5.51 -7.07 8.73
C ASP A 99 4.52 -6.17 7.98
N CYS A 100 3.24 -6.14 8.38
CA CYS A 100 2.26 -5.22 7.82
C CYS A 100 2.56 -3.77 8.24
N GLN A 101 2.97 -3.56 9.49
CA GLN A 101 3.41 -2.24 9.96
C GLN A 101 4.69 -1.79 9.24
N ALA A 102 5.64 -2.70 8.97
CA ALA A 102 6.83 -2.40 8.18
C ALA A 102 6.48 -1.98 6.74
N THR A 103 5.39 -2.50 6.17
CA THR A 103 4.87 -2.04 4.87
C THR A 103 4.34 -0.60 4.96
N VAL A 104 3.62 -0.26 6.02
CA VAL A 104 3.15 1.12 6.26
C VAL A 104 4.33 2.09 6.40
N GLU A 105 5.35 1.72 7.19
CA GLU A 105 6.53 2.57 7.37
C GLU A 105 7.32 2.74 6.06
N ALA A 106 7.49 1.67 5.27
CA ALA A 106 8.12 1.77 3.97
C ALA A 106 7.36 2.72 3.01
N MET A 107 6.04 2.74 3.06
CA MET A 107 5.24 3.68 2.27
C MET A 107 5.40 5.13 2.76
N LYS A 108 5.49 5.35 4.07
CA LYS A 108 5.84 6.67 4.61
C LYS A 108 7.22 7.14 4.14
N ASP A 109 8.21 6.23 4.07
CA ASP A 109 9.55 6.56 3.58
C ASP A 109 9.55 6.92 2.09
N VAL A 110 8.72 6.27 1.27
CA VAL A 110 8.47 6.68 -0.13
C VAL A 110 7.91 8.10 -0.18
N MET A 111 6.95 8.43 0.69
CA MET A 111 6.36 9.77 0.73
C MET A 111 7.39 10.81 1.19
N ARG A 112 8.15 10.54 2.25
CA ARG A 112 9.26 11.41 2.73
C ARG A 112 10.25 11.70 1.61
N PHE A 113 10.69 10.66 0.91
CA PHE A 113 11.65 10.79 -0.20
C PHE A 113 11.20 11.82 -1.26
N TRP A 114 9.92 11.81 -1.64
CA TRP A 114 9.42 12.73 -2.65
C TRP A 114 9.14 14.13 -2.10
N LEU A 115 8.66 14.23 -0.86
CA LEU A 115 8.43 15.52 -0.19
C LEU A 115 9.75 16.24 0.06
N ASP A 116 10.80 15.55 0.49
CA ASP A 116 12.15 16.10 0.65
C ASP A 116 12.75 16.60 -0.67
N LYS A 117 12.32 16.04 -1.80
CA LYS A 117 12.69 16.51 -3.15
C LYS A 117 11.85 17.69 -3.64
N GLY A 118 10.85 18.11 -2.88
CA GLY A 118 10.02 19.28 -3.16
C GLY A 118 8.66 18.99 -3.79
N ALA A 119 8.16 17.76 -3.71
CA ALA A 119 6.75 17.50 -4.01
C ALA A 119 5.86 18.23 -2.99
N ASP A 120 4.69 18.72 -3.42
CA ASP A 120 3.74 19.41 -2.55
C ASP A 120 2.63 18.48 -2.02
N GLY A 121 2.73 17.19 -2.34
CA GLY A 121 1.79 16.18 -1.86
C GLY A 121 1.53 15.10 -2.89
N PHE A 122 0.42 14.39 -2.72
CA PHE A 122 0.08 13.20 -3.51
C PHE A 122 -1.39 13.14 -3.92
N ARG A 123 -1.64 12.65 -5.12
CA ARG A 123 -2.88 12.00 -5.51
C ARG A 123 -2.69 10.51 -5.24
N VAL A 124 -3.56 9.92 -4.46
CA VAL A 124 -3.40 8.54 -3.97
C VAL A 124 -4.33 7.61 -4.73
N ASP A 125 -3.72 6.73 -5.52
CA ASP A 125 -4.41 5.71 -6.32
C ASP A 125 -5.08 4.67 -5.42
N MET A 126 -6.36 4.35 -5.70
CA MET A 126 -7.12 3.30 -5.02
C MET A 126 -6.93 3.28 -3.50
N ALA A 127 -7.07 4.45 -2.88
CA ALA A 127 -6.75 4.67 -1.46
C ALA A 127 -7.55 3.80 -0.48
N ASP A 128 -8.71 3.27 -0.91
CA ASP A 128 -9.60 2.42 -0.13
C ASP A 128 -9.18 0.93 -0.07
N SER A 129 -8.17 0.52 -0.84
CA SER A 129 -7.90 -0.89 -1.15
C SER A 129 -6.75 -1.53 -0.35
N LEU A 130 -6.23 -0.88 0.69
CA LEU A 130 -5.00 -1.31 1.36
C LEU A 130 -5.18 -2.58 2.19
N VAL A 131 -6.01 -2.53 3.21
CA VAL A 131 -6.32 -3.70 4.06
C VAL A 131 -7.36 -4.56 3.35
N LYS A 132 -7.20 -5.89 3.41
CA LYS A 132 -8.10 -6.83 2.75
C LYS A 132 -9.17 -7.35 3.71
N ASN A 133 -10.24 -7.95 3.17
CA ASN A 133 -11.36 -8.50 3.94
C ASN A 133 -11.98 -7.46 4.90
N GLU A 134 -12.14 -6.23 4.44
CA GLU A 134 -12.85 -5.17 5.16
C GLU A 134 -14.24 -4.94 4.61
N ASP A 135 -15.12 -4.45 5.47
CA ASP A 135 -16.44 -3.94 5.08
C ASP A 135 -16.37 -2.62 4.27
N GLY A 136 -17.54 -2.13 3.87
CA GLY A 136 -17.65 -0.93 3.05
C GLY A 136 -17.12 0.35 3.67
N GLU A 137 -17.04 0.47 5.00
CA GLU A 137 -16.53 1.65 5.71
C GLU A 137 -15.00 1.65 5.89
N LYS A 138 -14.35 0.52 5.60
CA LYS A 138 -12.88 0.39 5.57
C LYS A 138 -12.16 0.87 6.85
N PRO A 139 -12.57 0.41 8.05
CA PRO A 139 -12.04 0.96 9.31
C PRO A 139 -10.54 0.77 9.49
N GLU A 140 -9.97 -0.37 9.07
CA GLU A 140 -8.54 -0.64 9.20
C GLU A 140 -7.71 0.15 8.17
N THR A 141 -8.17 0.25 6.92
CA THR A 141 -7.58 1.15 5.91
C THR A 141 -7.62 2.60 6.38
N CYS A 142 -8.71 3.06 6.99
CA CYS A 142 -8.79 4.38 7.61
C CYS A 142 -7.75 4.59 8.72
N LYS A 143 -7.47 3.57 9.54
CA LYS A 143 -6.41 3.65 10.56
C LYS A 143 -5.02 3.80 9.94
N VAL A 144 -4.73 3.07 8.84
CA VAL A 144 -3.47 3.22 8.10
C VAL A 144 -3.30 4.66 7.63
N TRP A 145 -4.34 5.25 7.01
CA TRP A 145 -4.27 6.62 6.52
C TRP A 145 -4.16 7.66 7.63
N ARG A 146 -4.85 7.49 8.74
CA ARG A 146 -4.69 8.39 9.92
C ARG A 146 -3.27 8.34 10.47
N ASN A 147 -2.63 7.16 10.47
CA ASN A 147 -1.23 7.01 10.88
C ASN A 147 -0.29 7.74 9.91
N ILE A 148 -0.51 7.63 8.60
CA ILE A 148 0.24 8.36 7.57
C ILE A 148 -0.03 9.87 7.71
N ARG A 149 -1.29 10.28 7.89
CA ARG A 149 -1.65 11.69 8.06
C ARG A 149 -0.96 12.32 9.27
N LYS A 150 -0.87 11.60 10.37
CA LYS A 150 -0.13 12.07 11.55
C LYS A 150 1.32 12.40 11.22
N MET A 151 2.01 11.53 10.47
CA MET A 151 3.37 11.80 10.01
C MET A 151 3.43 13.05 9.13
N LEU A 152 2.47 13.23 8.21
CA LEU A 152 2.42 14.42 7.35
C LEU A 152 2.20 15.70 8.17
N ASP A 153 1.29 15.69 9.12
CA ASP A 153 1.02 16.85 9.99
C ASP A 153 2.23 17.23 10.85
N GLU A 154 3.04 16.25 11.27
CA GLU A 154 4.21 16.47 12.11
C GLU A 154 5.46 16.87 11.30
N GLU A 155 5.69 16.27 10.14
CA GLU A 155 6.93 16.41 9.37
C GLU A 155 6.76 17.31 8.13
N TYR A 156 5.57 17.34 7.52
CA TYR A 156 5.28 18.05 6.25
C TYR A 156 3.90 18.73 6.28
N PRO A 157 3.66 19.69 7.18
CA PRO A 157 2.32 20.25 7.41
C PRO A 157 1.70 20.96 6.20
N GLU A 158 2.52 21.35 5.20
CA GLU A 158 2.05 21.97 3.96
C GLU A 158 1.71 20.96 2.86
N ALA A 159 1.99 19.67 3.07
CA ALA A 159 1.73 18.64 2.08
C ALA A 159 0.23 18.30 1.99
N ALA A 160 -0.27 18.18 0.76
CA ALA A 160 -1.66 17.80 0.51
C ALA A 160 -1.76 16.35 0.03
N ILE A 161 -2.78 15.62 0.50
CA ILE A 161 -3.15 14.30 -0.04
C ILE A 161 -4.59 14.30 -0.53
N ILE A 162 -4.79 13.80 -1.75
CA ILE A 162 -6.09 13.67 -2.41
C ILE A 162 -6.30 12.20 -2.72
N SER A 163 -7.43 11.63 -2.32
CA SER A 163 -7.73 10.21 -2.55
C SER A 163 -8.50 9.97 -3.84
N GLU A 164 -8.21 8.87 -4.47
CA GLU A 164 -9.12 8.18 -5.36
C GLU A 164 -9.88 7.12 -4.53
N TRP A 165 -11.04 7.49 -4.02
CA TRP A 165 -11.87 6.62 -3.16
C TRP A 165 -13.34 6.65 -3.55
N SER A 166 -13.80 7.77 -4.13
CA SER A 166 -15.21 8.03 -4.47
C SER A 166 -16.17 7.96 -3.27
N ARG A 167 -15.67 8.22 -2.05
CA ARG A 167 -16.43 8.27 -0.79
C ARG A 167 -15.90 9.39 0.11
N PRO A 168 -16.19 10.65 -0.21
CA PRO A 168 -15.60 11.81 0.48
C PRO A 168 -15.77 11.79 2.00
N HIS A 169 -16.91 11.33 2.50
CA HIS A 169 -17.15 11.26 3.94
C HIS A 169 -16.16 10.35 4.65
N THR A 170 -15.94 9.14 4.11
CA THR A 170 -15.00 8.15 4.66
C THR A 170 -13.56 8.61 4.49
N SER A 171 -13.22 9.09 3.30
CA SER A 171 -11.88 9.54 2.94
C SER A 171 -11.40 10.73 3.78
N ILE A 172 -12.21 11.77 3.92
CA ILE A 172 -11.91 12.93 4.80
C ILE A 172 -11.76 12.46 6.26
N GLY A 173 -12.63 11.56 6.72
CA GLY A 173 -12.53 10.94 8.04
C GLY A 173 -11.27 10.09 8.25
N ALA A 174 -10.68 9.59 7.17
CA ALA A 174 -9.39 8.88 7.16
C ALA A 174 -8.18 9.82 7.13
N GLY A 175 -8.36 11.13 6.91
CA GLY A 175 -7.30 12.13 6.96
C GLY A 175 -6.92 12.75 5.62
N PHE A 176 -7.63 12.45 4.54
CA PHE A 176 -7.41 13.11 3.25
C PHE A 176 -7.94 14.55 3.24
N HIS A 177 -7.36 15.40 2.41
CA HIS A 177 -7.79 16.78 2.23
C HIS A 177 -8.94 16.90 1.22
N SER A 178 -9.00 15.98 0.27
CA SER A 178 -10.02 15.91 -0.78
C SER A 178 -10.15 14.48 -1.31
N ASP A 179 -11.24 14.21 -2.03
CA ASP A 179 -11.56 12.94 -2.67
C ASP A 179 -12.24 13.17 -4.04
N PHE A 180 -12.16 12.23 -4.96
CA PHE A 180 -12.83 12.26 -6.27
C PHE A 180 -13.27 10.89 -6.74
#